data_928fcb81047830b8a84de319d67acb1a
#
_entry.id   928fcb81047830b8a84de319d67acb1a
#
_cell.length_a   1.000
_cell.length_b   1.000
_cell.length_c   1.000
_cell.angle_alpha   90.00
_cell.angle_beta   90.00
_cell.angle_gamma   90.00
#
_symmetry.space_group_name_H-M   'P 1'
#
loop_
_entity.id
_entity.type
_entity.pdbx_description
1 polymer ?
#
loop_
_entity_poly.entity_id
_entity_poly.type
_entity_poly.pdbx_seq_one_letter_code
_entity_poly.pdbx_strand_id
1 'polypeptide(L)'
;LGGYFGSRLMSNIREKKGFTYNIFSTIDPMFYDGYFYIGTEVGNQVVQPTLDSIYEEFEKMKNEPVDAEEMKMVKNYLMGFFLTNLDGAFNVAELVKTLKVENLPDGFFSNLLQRIRTITPEEIMNLSQKYLKKENMWEVVVGV
;
A
#
# COMPACT_ATOMS: atom_id res chain seq x y z
N LEU A 1 -2.22 4.19 -1.31
CA LEU A 1 -2.72 4.47 0.03
C LEU A 1 -1.58 4.83 0.99
N GLY A 2 -0.74 3.89 1.45
CA GLY A 2 0.31 4.10 2.47
C GLY A 2 1.66 3.45 2.15
N GLY A 3 1.95 3.15 0.89
CA GLY A 3 3.14 2.37 0.49
C GLY A 3 4.43 3.19 0.28
N TYR A 4 4.40 4.51 0.42
CA TYR A 4 5.57 5.37 0.25
C TYR A 4 5.36 6.74 0.91
N PHE A 5 6.42 7.56 0.98
CA PHE A 5 6.40 8.84 1.70
C PHE A 5 5.36 9.85 1.19
N GLY A 6 5.14 9.97 -0.11
CA GLY A 6 4.10 10.83 -0.71
C GLY A 6 2.70 10.19 -0.79
N SER A 7 2.45 9.12 -0.04
CA SER A 7 1.16 8.41 -0.04
C SER A 7 0.05 9.21 0.64
N ARG A 8 -1.21 8.87 0.36
CA ARG A 8 -2.38 9.54 0.92
C ARG A 8 -2.38 9.59 2.44
N LEU A 9 -2.09 8.46 3.10
CA LEU A 9 -2.01 8.41 4.56
C LEU A 9 -0.90 9.32 5.11
N MET A 10 0.28 9.31 4.50
CA MET A 10 1.38 10.17 4.91
C MET A 10 1.05 11.65 4.71
N SER A 11 0.53 12.02 3.55
CA SER A 11 0.17 13.41 3.25
C SER A 11 -0.96 13.93 4.15
N ASN A 12 -1.97 13.11 4.45
CA ASN A 12 -3.10 13.55 5.28
C ASN A 12 -2.74 13.54 6.78
N ILE A 13 -2.26 12.41 7.30
CA ILE A 13 -2.18 12.18 8.74
C ILE A 13 -0.87 12.72 9.32
N ARG A 14 0.25 12.57 8.58
CA ARG A 14 1.54 13.10 8.99
C ARG A 14 1.71 14.56 8.63
N GLU A 15 1.60 14.91 7.33
CA GLU A 15 1.98 16.25 6.86
C GLU A 15 0.93 17.29 7.20
N LYS A 16 -0.37 17.03 6.92
CA LYS A 16 -1.44 18.02 7.15
C LYS A 16 -1.90 18.07 8.59
N LYS A 17 -2.08 16.90 9.25
CA LYS A 17 -2.63 16.82 10.62
C LYS A 17 -1.55 16.75 11.70
N GLY A 18 -0.33 16.33 11.37
CA GLY A 18 0.78 16.26 12.33
C GLY A 18 0.58 15.23 13.45
N PHE A 19 -0.26 14.20 13.24
CA PHE A 19 -0.63 13.24 14.27
C PHE A 19 0.45 12.19 14.53
N THR A 20 1.33 11.95 13.57
CA THR A 20 2.37 10.93 13.65
C THR A 20 3.63 11.32 12.89
N TYR A 21 4.73 10.68 13.21
CA TYR A 21 5.97 10.73 12.42
C TYR A 21 5.95 9.81 11.21
N ASN A 22 5.25 8.67 11.33
CA ASN A 22 5.18 7.69 10.27
C ASN A 22 3.85 6.93 10.30
N ILE A 23 3.28 6.75 9.14
CA ILE A 23 2.12 5.88 8.91
C ILE A 23 2.32 5.15 7.59
N PHE A 24 2.08 3.87 7.58
CA PHE A 24 2.27 3.05 6.38
C PHE A 24 1.14 2.03 6.24
N SER A 25 0.94 1.57 5.03
CA SER A 25 0.09 0.42 4.74
C SER A 25 0.85 -0.60 3.91
N THR A 26 0.67 -1.87 4.22
CA THR A 26 1.30 -2.97 3.50
C THR A 26 0.40 -4.21 3.48
N ILE A 27 0.75 -5.15 2.62
CA ILE A 27 0.21 -6.51 2.63
C ILE A 27 1.33 -7.42 3.12
N ASP A 28 1.03 -8.23 4.12
CA ASP A 28 1.92 -9.28 4.61
C ASP A 28 1.46 -10.62 4.05
N PRO A 29 2.14 -11.15 3.02
CA PRO A 29 1.78 -12.43 2.42
C PRO A 29 2.25 -13.57 3.32
N MET A 30 1.36 -14.51 3.58
CA MET A 30 1.65 -15.78 4.22
C MET A 30 1.56 -16.91 3.20
N PHE A 31 2.07 -18.10 3.53
CA PHE A 31 2.09 -19.23 2.60
C PHE A 31 0.70 -19.67 2.09
N TYR A 32 -0.33 -19.57 2.93
CA TYR A 32 -1.71 -19.97 2.58
C TYR A 32 -2.71 -18.82 2.64
N ASP A 33 -2.30 -17.64 3.11
CA ASP A 33 -3.17 -16.49 3.32
C ASP A 33 -2.35 -15.21 3.28
N GLY A 34 -2.94 -14.10 3.69
CA GLY A 34 -2.27 -12.82 3.84
C GLY A 34 -3.20 -11.80 4.46
N TYR A 35 -2.66 -10.77 5.03
CA TYR A 35 -3.44 -9.68 5.57
C TYR A 35 -2.89 -8.32 5.14
N PHE A 36 -3.81 -7.40 4.96
CA PHE A 36 -3.50 -5.99 4.80
C PHE A 36 -3.52 -5.31 6.16
N TYR A 37 -2.53 -4.47 6.44
CA TYR A 37 -2.57 -3.67 7.66
C TYR A 37 -2.01 -2.27 7.47
N ILE A 38 -2.42 -1.39 8.38
CA ILE A 38 -1.89 -0.04 8.54
C ILE A 38 -1.25 0.03 9.91
N GLY A 39 -0.01 0.50 9.96
CA GLY A 39 0.73 0.70 11.20
C GLY A 39 1.10 2.16 11.40
N THR A 40 0.94 2.64 12.63
CA THR A 40 1.36 3.98 13.05
C THR A 40 1.54 4.06 14.56
N GLU A 41 2.31 5.04 15.01
CA GLU A 41 2.42 5.42 16.42
C GLU A 41 1.93 6.85 16.57
N VAL A 42 1.02 7.07 17.52
CA VAL A 42 0.39 8.38 17.76
C VAL A 42 0.25 8.66 19.25
N GLY A 43 0.16 9.93 19.62
CA GLY A 43 -0.18 10.30 20.99
C GLY A 43 -1.62 9.90 21.35
N ASN A 44 -1.87 9.55 22.62
CA ASN A 44 -3.16 9.04 23.10
C ASN A 44 -4.35 9.94 22.72
N GLN A 45 -4.16 11.25 22.73
CA GLN A 45 -5.21 12.24 22.42
C GLN A 45 -5.64 12.26 20.96
N VAL A 46 -4.84 11.69 20.04
CA VAL A 46 -5.13 11.68 18.60
C VAL A 46 -5.38 10.28 18.03
N VAL A 47 -5.51 9.25 18.87
CA VAL A 47 -5.81 7.87 18.43
C VAL A 47 -7.09 7.83 17.61
N GLN A 48 -8.22 8.29 18.16
CA GLN A 48 -9.50 8.26 17.46
C GLN A 48 -9.50 9.15 16.23
N PRO A 49 -9.02 10.40 16.25
CA PRO A 49 -8.87 11.22 15.05
C PRO A 49 -8.00 10.59 13.96
N THR A 50 -7.00 9.78 14.33
CA THR A 50 -6.16 9.05 13.36
C THR A 50 -6.95 7.91 12.70
N LEU A 51 -7.66 7.09 13.48
CA LEU A 51 -8.53 6.04 12.95
C LEU A 51 -9.59 6.60 12.00
N ASP A 52 -10.27 7.68 12.40
CA ASP A 52 -11.26 8.36 11.56
C ASP A 52 -10.64 8.84 10.23
N SER A 53 -9.42 9.39 10.31
CA SER A 53 -8.71 9.87 9.11
C SER A 53 -8.30 8.74 8.17
N ILE A 54 -7.95 7.55 8.69
CA ILE A 54 -7.67 6.36 7.89
C ILE A 54 -8.94 5.93 7.14
N TYR A 55 -10.07 5.88 7.82
CA TYR A 55 -11.35 5.51 7.19
C TYR A 55 -11.84 6.56 6.20
N GLU A 56 -11.60 7.86 6.44
CA GLU A 56 -11.85 8.91 5.45
C GLU A 56 -11.10 8.66 4.13
N GLU A 57 -9.82 8.24 4.20
CA GLU A 57 -9.06 7.91 3.00
C GLU A 57 -9.58 6.64 2.32
N PHE A 58 -10.07 5.65 3.06
CA PHE A 58 -10.76 4.50 2.47
C PHE A 58 -11.99 4.92 1.69
N GLU A 59 -12.83 5.78 2.27
CA GLU A 59 -14.04 6.27 1.59
C GLU A 59 -13.71 7.06 0.33
N LYS A 60 -12.68 7.91 0.35
CA LYS A 60 -12.21 8.60 -0.86
C LYS A 60 -11.78 7.61 -1.94
N MET A 61 -10.99 6.60 -1.59
CA MET A 61 -10.54 5.60 -2.57
C MET A 61 -11.66 4.73 -3.13
N LYS A 62 -12.75 4.54 -2.39
CA LYS A 62 -13.94 3.78 -2.85
C LYS A 62 -14.89 4.60 -3.72
N ASN A 63 -14.93 5.91 -3.52
CA ASN A 63 -15.96 6.78 -4.12
C ASN A 63 -15.40 7.75 -5.16
N GLU A 64 -14.09 7.98 -5.16
CA GLU A 64 -13.43 8.92 -6.05
C GLU A 64 -12.35 8.20 -6.86
N PRO A 65 -12.36 8.30 -8.20
CA PRO A 65 -11.29 7.76 -9.02
C PRO A 65 -9.96 8.48 -8.69
N VAL A 66 -8.87 7.73 -8.67
CA VAL A 66 -7.53 8.30 -8.48
C VAL A 66 -7.22 9.21 -9.68
N ASP A 67 -6.75 10.42 -9.42
CA ASP A 67 -6.43 11.35 -10.50
C ASP A 67 -5.21 10.91 -11.34
N ALA A 68 -5.08 11.47 -12.53
CA ALA A 68 -4.07 11.07 -13.49
C ALA A 68 -2.64 11.38 -13.04
N GLU A 69 -2.43 12.44 -12.27
CA GLU A 69 -1.11 12.82 -11.76
C GLU A 69 -0.68 11.89 -10.64
N GLU A 70 -1.57 11.59 -9.69
CA GLU A 70 -1.30 10.61 -8.64
C GLU A 70 -1.02 9.23 -9.24
N MET A 71 -1.83 8.79 -10.23
CA MET A 71 -1.59 7.53 -10.94
C MET A 71 -0.22 7.47 -11.60
N LYS A 72 0.17 8.53 -12.30
CA LYS A 72 1.48 8.64 -12.95
C LYS A 72 2.62 8.60 -11.93
N MET A 73 2.49 9.35 -10.83
CA MET A 73 3.49 9.41 -9.77
C MET A 73 3.68 8.04 -9.11
N VAL A 74 2.59 7.36 -8.74
CA VAL A 74 2.65 6.03 -8.09
C VAL A 74 3.21 4.98 -9.04
N LYS A 75 2.80 4.97 -10.32
CA LYS A 75 3.36 4.05 -11.32
C LYS A 75 4.86 4.26 -11.50
N ASN A 76 5.32 5.50 -11.60
CA ASN A 76 6.74 5.81 -11.72
C ASN A 76 7.53 5.39 -10.47
N TYR A 77 6.99 5.63 -9.28
CA TYR A 77 7.59 5.19 -8.03
C TYR A 77 7.75 3.66 -7.99
N LEU A 78 6.69 2.91 -8.29
CA LEU A 78 6.73 1.45 -8.30
C LEU A 78 7.70 0.91 -9.35
N MET A 79 7.73 1.50 -10.55
CA MET A 79 8.67 1.11 -11.59
C MET A 79 10.12 1.38 -11.18
N GLY A 80 10.40 2.54 -10.56
CA GLY A 80 11.72 2.86 -10.02
C GLY A 80 12.15 1.90 -8.91
N PHE A 81 11.25 1.58 -7.99
CA PHE A 81 11.48 0.59 -6.93
C PHE A 81 11.86 -0.78 -7.50
N PHE A 82 11.12 -1.26 -8.51
CA PHE A 82 11.45 -2.51 -9.19
C PHE A 82 12.81 -2.49 -9.86
N LEU A 83 13.15 -1.40 -10.56
CA LEU A 83 14.47 -1.28 -11.23
C LEU A 83 15.61 -1.33 -10.21
N THR A 84 15.46 -0.67 -9.07
CA THR A 84 16.45 -0.72 -7.99
C THR A 84 16.62 -2.14 -7.43
N ASN A 85 15.54 -2.91 -7.33
CA ASN A 85 15.59 -4.31 -6.87
C ASN A 85 16.14 -5.28 -7.93
N LEU A 86 16.30 -4.86 -9.17
CA LEU A 86 16.95 -5.63 -10.23
C LEU A 86 18.44 -5.30 -10.38
N ASP A 87 18.93 -4.30 -9.64
CA ASP A 87 20.33 -3.91 -9.70
C ASP A 87 21.21 -4.80 -8.81
N GLY A 88 22.20 -5.42 -9.43
CA GLY A 88 23.16 -6.28 -8.77
C GLY A 88 22.77 -7.76 -8.65
N ALA A 89 23.78 -8.61 -8.65
CA ALA A 89 23.63 -10.07 -8.68
C ALA A 89 22.87 -10.63 -7.46
N PHE A 90 23.07 -10.04 -6.28
CA PHE A 90 22.39 -10.49 -5.06
C PHE A 90 20.90 -10.20 -5.08
N ASN A 91 20.48 -9.03 -5.55
CA ASN A 91 19.07 -8.67 -5.69
C ASN A 91 18.38 -9.58 -6.71
N VAL A 92 19.02 -9.86 -7.84
CA VAL A 92 18.50 -10.81 -8.83
C VAL A 92 18.38 -12.22 -8.23
N ALA A 93 19.38 -12.66 -7.43
CA ALA A 93 19.32 -13.96 -6.76
C ALA A 93 18.14 -14.04 -5.78
N GLU A 94 17.88 -12.99 -5.00
CA GLU A 94 16.70 -12.92 -4.10
C GLU A 94 15.38 -13.01 -4.87
N LEU A 95 15.24 -12.34 -6.01
CA LEU A 95 14.05 -12.45 -6.86
C LEU A 95 13.87 -13.88 -7.40
N VAL A 96 14.95 -14.50 -7.87
CA VAL A 96 14.90 -15.90 -8.34
C VAL A 96 14.55 -16.85 -7.20
N LYS A 97 15.13 -16.64 -6.02
CA LYS A 97 14.78 -17.39 -4.80
C LYS A 97 13.29 -17.26 -4.50
N THR A 98 12.74 -16.05 -4.49
CA THR A 98 11.33 -15.80 -4.25
C THR A 98 10.44 -16.55 -5.25
N LEU A 99 10.75 -16.50 -6.56
CA LEU A 99 10.01 -17.25 -7.57
C LEU A 99 9.97 -18.75 -7.25
N LYS A 100 11.07 -19.32 -6.78
CA LYS A 100 11.17 -20.76 -6.52
C LYS A 100 10.56 -21.16 -5.19
N VAL A 101 10.79 -20.41 -4.13
CA VAL A 101 10.26 -20.69 -2.77
C VAL A 101 8.74 -20.54 -2.73
N GLU A 102 8.22 -19.47 -3.36
CA GLU A 102 6.78 -19.19 -3.41
C GLU A 102 6.07 -19.92 -4.56
N ASN A 103 6.79 -20.76 -5.31
CA ASN A 103 6.25 -21.49 -6.46
C ASN A 103 5.51 -20.60 -7.46
N LEU A 104 6.05 -19.40 -7.73
CA LEU A 104 5.47 -18.44 -8.64
C LEU A 104 5.75 -18.83 -10.10
N PRO A 105 4.82 -18.57 -11.03
CA PRO A 105 5.00 -18.92 -12.43
C PRO A 105 6.13 -18.14 -13.09
N ASP A 106 6.75 -18.73 -14.09
CA ASP A 106 7.72 -18.03 -14.94
C ASP A 106 7.05 -16.79 -15.56
N GLY A 107 7.77 -15.66 -15.54
CA GLY A 107 7.24 -14.39 -16.01
C GLY A 107 6.38 -13.61 -14.98
N PHE A 108 6.23 -14.08 -13.74
CA PHE A 108 5.46 -13.40 -12.70
C PHE A 108 5.80 -11.90 -12.58
N PHE A 109 7.08 -11.57 -12.46
CA PHE A 109 7.51 -10.16 -12.33
C PHE A 109 7.27 -9.35 -13.61
N SER A 110 7.42 -9.94 -14.80
CA SER A 110 7.10 -9.27 -16.04
C SER A 110 5.61 -8.94 -16.15
N ASN A 111 4.76 -9.88 -15.75
CA ASN A 111 3.31 -9.68 -15.71
C ASN A 111 2.92 -8.63 -14.66
N LEU A 112 3.56 -8.64 -13.50
CA LEU A 112 3.33 -7.64 -12.46
C LEU A 112 3.70 -6.23 -12.93
N LEU A 113 4.85 -6.07 -13.58
CA LEU A 113 5.27 -4.79 -14.15
C LEU A 113 4.29 -4.30 -15.23
N GLN A 114 3.84 -5.21 -16.10
CA GLN A 114 2.81 -4.89 -17.09
C GLN A 114 1.52 -4.48 -16.40
N ARG A 115 1.09 -5.18 -15.36
CA ARG A 115 -0.11 -4.84 -14.61
C ARG A 115 -0.02 -3.46 -13.95
N ILE A 116 1.10 -3.11 -13.35
CA ILE A 116 1.35 -1.77 -12.79
C ILE A 116 1.20 -0.69 -13.88
N ARG A 117 1.73 -0.93 -15.08
CA ARG A 117 1.62 0.03 -16.19
C ARG A 117 0.19 0.22 -16.68
N THR A 118 -0.59 -0.85 -16.73
CA THR A 118 -1.91 -0.86 -17.39
C THR A 118 -3.08 -0.63 -16.45
N ILE A 119 -2.91 -0.79 -15.13
CA ILE A 119 -3.99 -0.59 -14.15
C ILE A 119 -4.64 0.79 -14.29
N THR A 120 -5.95 0.84 -14.20
CA THR A 120 -6.75 2.07 -14.36
C THR A 120 -7.27 2.59 -13.03
N PRO A 121 -7.66 3.88 -12.94
CA PRO A 121 -8.30 4.44 -11.74
C PRO A 121 -9.57 3.68 -11.33
N GLU A 122 -10.38 3.25 -12.32
CA GLU A 122 -11.61 2.50 -12.09
C GLU A 122 -11.31 1.13 -11.46
N GLU A 123 -10.26 0.46 -11.92
CA GLU A 123 -9.85 -0.82 -11.34
C GLU A 123 -9.38 -0.65 -9.90
N ILE A 124 -8.64 0.42 -9.59
CA ILE A 124 -8.24 0.74 -8.20
C ILE A 124 -9.46 1.01 -7.33
N MET A 125 -10.41 1.79 -7.82
CA MET A 125 -11.66 2.07 -7.11
C MET A 125 -12.45 0.78 -6.84
N ASN A 126 -12.59 -0.10 -7.82
CA ASN A 126 -13.26 -1.40 -7.67
C ASN A 126 -12.56 -2.30 -6.64
N LEU A 127 -11.23 -2.33 -6.64
CA LEU A 127 -10.44 -3.05 -5.63
C LEU A 127 -10.63 -2.44 -4.24
N SER A 128 -10.68 -1.11 -4.14
CA SER A 128 -10.92 -0.41 -2.88
C SER A 128 -12.31 -0.73 -2.32
N GLN A 129 -13.35 -0.73 -3.16
CA GLN A 129 -14.71 -1.13 -2.77
C GLN A 129 -14.79 -2.59 -2.31
N LYS A 130 -13.98 -3.47 -2.92
CA LYS A 130 -13.95 -4.88 -2.56
C LYS A 130 -13.25 -5.12 -1.22
N TYR A 131 -12.10 -4.48 -0.98
CA TYR A 131 -11.20 -4.83 0.12
C TYR A 131 -11.17 -3.83 1.28
N LEU A 132 -11.36 -2.52 1.06
CA LEU A 132 -11.28 -1.50 2.10
C LEU A 132 -12.64 -1.28 2.79
N LYS A 133 -13.15 -2.33 3.43
CA LYS A 133 -14.43 -2.31 4.14
C LYS A 133 -14.18 -2.22 5.63
N LYS A 134 -14.75 -1.19 6.28
CA LYS A 134 -14.58 -0.95 7.72
C LYS A 134 -15.02 -2.15 8.55
N GLU A 135 -16.11 -2.79 8.17
CA GLU A 135 -16.67 -3.97 8.84
C GLU A 135 -15.75 -5.20 8.84
N ASN A 136 -14.73 -5.21 7.96
CA ASN A 136 -13.74 -6.28 7.85
C ASN A 136 -12.38 -5.92 8.50
N MET A 137 -12.28 -4.72 9.11
CA MET A 137 -11.04 -4.25 9.74
C MET A 137 -11.08 -4.52 11.24
N TRP A 138 -9.93 -4.92 11.76
CA TRP A 138 -9.67 -5.00 13.20
C TRP A 138 -8.84 -3.80 13.62
N GLU A 139 -9.23 -3.17 14.70
CA GLU A 139 -8.49 -2.07 15.32
C GLU A 139 -7.78 -2.60 16.56
N VAL A 140 -6.45 -2.52 16.54
CA VAL A 140 -5.61 -2.93 17.69
C VAL A 140 -4.87 -1.70 18.18
N VAL A 141 -5.20 -1.26 19.37
CA VAL A 141 -4.55 -0.12 20.03
C VAL A 141 -3.81 -0.63 21.24
N VAL A 142 -2.50 -0.34 21.31
CA VAL A 142 -1.64 -0.72 22.42
C VAL A 142 -1.00 0.54 22.98
N GLY A 143 -1.13 0.75 24.26
CA GLY A 143 -0.60 1.93 24.93
C GLY A 143 -1.34 2.20 26.25
N VAL A 144 -0.95 3.25 26.94
CA VAL A 144 -1.52 3.71 28.21
C VAL A 144 -2.30 4.99 27.99
#